data_418039bfde4f899cad7151f1d0f7dfab
#
_entry.id   418039bfde4f899cad7151f1d0f7dfab
#
_cell.length_a   1.000
_cell.length_b   1.000
_cell.length_c   1.000
_cell.angle_alpha   90.00
_cell.angle_beta   90.00
_cell.angle_gamma   90.00
#
_symmetry.space_group_name_H-M   'P 1'
#
loop_
_entity.id
_entity.type
_entity.pdbx_description
1 polymer ?
#
loop_
_entity_poly.entity_id
_entity_poly.type
_entity_poly.pdbx_seq_one_letter_code
_entity_poly.pdbx_strand_id
1 'polypeptide(L)'
;YGAAINFARQKIDTRFFFVFSPDIIGVDEKFINKFDEQIKTNIKFGAMGPRFKNVKEKSHKQSDVNKKLGEIYSISGSAILLDKETFDHIGAFDENFFLFFEESDFCKRAKKKQFKIYQLNNAIVEHPKNDSDGVVSTDSPEQRKELKNFYSWHFMWSKYYFFKKHYNWLIVFLYTASTYLRILTRVVFCVITRNEDKTKKYKSRFDGFISSVNKKKSYKRLAVKDKN
;
A
#
# COMPACT_ATOMS: atom_id res chain seq x y z
N TYR A 1 8.30 3.19 3.57
CA TYR A 1 8.32 2.32 2.39
C TYR A 1 8.75 3.11 1.15
N GLY A 2 7.96 4.07 0.66
CA GLY A 2 8.26 4.80 -0.59
C GLY A 2 9.61 5.52 -0.59
N ALA A 3 9.95 6.23 0.49
CA ALA A 3 11.24 6.92 0.62
C ALA A 3 12.44 5.97 0.55
N ALA A 4 12.33 4.76 1.15
CA ALA A 4 13.39 3.76 1.08
C ALA A 4 13.60 3.25 -0.37
N ILE A 5 12.52 3.06 -1.12
CA ILE A 5 12.60 2.63 -2.52
C ILE A 5 13.18 3.75 -3.40
N ASN A 6 12.74 4.99 -3.19
CA ASN A 6 13.30 6.14 -3.90
C ASN A 6 14.81 6.28 -3.67
N PHE A 7 15.26 6.07 -2.43
CA PHE A 7 16.68 6.09 -2.10
C PHE A 7 17.44 4.91 -2.76
N ALA A 8 16.91 3.68 -2.64
CA ALA A 8 17.53 2.50 -3.24
C ALA A 8 17.63 2.64 -4.77
N ARG A 9 16.58 3.18 -5.41
CA ARG A 9 16.56 3.44 -6.87
C ARG A 9 17.75 4.27 -7.33
N GLN A 10 18.23 5.21 -6.55
CA GLN A 10 19.40 6.05 -6.91
C GLN A 10 20.72 5.26 -6.94
N LYS A 11 20.76 4.09 -6.30
CA LYS A 11 21.91 3.21 -6.21
C LYS A 11 21.90 2.05 -7.21
N ILE A 12 20.85 1.95 -8.04
CA ILE A 12 20.65 0.87 -9.00
C ILE A 12 21.09 1.35 -10.38
N ASP A 13 21.94 0.56 -11.06
CA ASP A 13 22.42 0.84 -12.41
C ASP A 13 21.58 0.14 -13.49
N THR A 14 20.79 -0.88 -13.12
CA THR A 14 19.93 -1.59 -14.04
C THR A 14 18.69 -0.77 -14.43
N ARG A 15 18.22 -0.97 -15.67
CA ARG A 15 17.00 -0.34 -16.17
C ARG A 15 15.75 -0.80 -15.43
N PHE A 16 15.65 -2.10 -15.16
CA PHE A 16 14.52 -2.67 -14.45
C PHE A 16 14.93 -3.11 -13.05
N PHE A 17 14.02 -2.94 -12.09
CA PHE A 17 14.24 -3.39 -10.74
C PHE A 17 12.96 -3.90 -10.09
N PHE A 18 13.12 -4.88 -9.20
CA PHE A 18 12.04 -5.41 -8.39
C PHE A 18 12.06 -4.80 -6.99
N VAL A 19 10.87 -4.60 -6.46
CA VAL A 19 10.63 -4.34 -5.05
C VAL A 19 9.86 -5.52 -4.48
N PHE A 20 10.41 -6.17 -3.46
CA PHE A 20 9.78 -7.27 -2.76
C PHE A 20 9.65 -6.99 -1.27
N SER A 21 8.52 -7.37 -0.67
CA SER A 21 8.45 -7.56 0.77
C SER A 21 9.24 -8.80 1.16
N PRO A 22 9.95 -8.79 2.30
CA PRO A 22 10.83 -9.89 2.70
C PRO A 22 10.09 -11.22 2.99
N ASP A 23 8.78 -11.18 3.13
CA ASP A 23 7.89 -12.30 3.44
C ASP A 23 7.15 -12.85 2.22
N ILE A 24 7.50 -12.43 1.00
CA ILE A 24 6.94 -13.00 -0.24
C ILE A 24 7.53 -14.39 -0.50
N ILE A 25 6.64 -15.34 -0.81
CA ILE A 25 6.97 -16.72 -1.16
C ILE A 25 6.67 -16.96 -2.64
N GLY A 26 7.53 -17.75 -3.31
CA GLY A 26 7.35 -18.14 -4.71
C GLY A 26 8.16 -17.31 -5.69
N VAL A 27 9.17 -16.60 -5.21
CA VAL A 27 10.14 -15.87 -6.05
C VAL A 27 11.35 -16.82 -6.29
N ASP A 28 11.40 -17.40 -7.46
CA ASP A 28 12.49 -18.26 -7.94
C ASP A 28 12.98 -17.78 -9.32
N GLU A 29 13.94 -18.47 -9.90
CA GLU A 29 14.46 -18.16 -11.23
C GLU A 29 13.36 -18.23 -12.30
N LYS A 30 12.46 -19.22 -12.21
CA LYS A 30 11.34 -19.36 -13.16
C LYS A 30 10.37 -18.17 -13.06
N PHE A 31 10.16 -17.66 -11.86
CA PHE A 31 9.38 -16.44 -11.64
C PHE A 31 10.02 -15.26 -12.35
N ILE A 32 11.32 -15.03 -12.16
CA ILE A 32 12.06 -13.91 -12.77
C ILE A 32 12.04 -14.02 -14.31
N ASN A 33 12.28 -15.21 -14.86
CA ASN A 33 12.29 -15.45 -16.30
C ASN A 33 10.95 -15.09 -16.97
N LYS A 34 9.81 -15.27 -16.30
CA LYS A 34 8.49 -14.87 -16.84
C LYS A 34 8.38 -13.36 -17.03
N PHE A 35 8.96 -12.58 -16.12
CA PHE A 35 9.01 -11.12 -16.27
C PHE A 35 9.99 -10.68 -17.33
N ASP A 36 11.16 -11.34 -17.44
CA ASP A 36 12.15 -11.08 -18.46
C ASP A 36 11.59 -11.31 -19.88
N GLU A 37 10.88 -12.44 -20.08
CA GLU A 37 10.14 -12.70 -21.32
C GLU A 37 9.17 -11.55 -21.66
N GLN A 38 8.48 -11.01 -20.66
CA GLN A 38 7.51 -9.95 -20.88
C GLN A 38 8.19 -8.60 -21.18
N ILE A 39 9.34 -8.31 -20.54
CA ILE A 39 10.16 -7.14 -20.82
C ILE A 39 10.66 -7.14 -22.26
N LYS A 40 11.09 -8.30 -22.78
CA LYS A 40 11.56 -8.48 -24.17
C LYS A 40 10.51 -8.15 -25.22
N THR A 41 9.22 -8.10 -24.88
CA THR A 41 8.16 -7.64 -25.79
C THR A 41 8.12 -6.12 -25.99
N ASN A 42 9.00 -5.35 -25.34
CA ASN A 42 9.07 -3.89 -25.38
C ASN A 42 7.76 -3.19 -24.95
N ILE A 43 6.96 -3.83 -24.13
CA ILE A 43 5.73 -3.24 -23.59
C ILE A 43 6.07 -2.08 -22.63
N LYS A 44 5.42 -0.94 -22.84
CA LYS A 44 5.52 0.21 -21.92
C LYS A 44 4.54 0.03 -20.75
N PHE A 45 5.02 0.19 -19.53
CA PHE A 45 4.22 0.07 -18.32
C PHE A 45 4.66 1.04 -17.23
N GLY A 46 3.74 1.43 -16.36
CA GLY A 46 4.03 2.19 -15.15
C GLY A 46 4.55 1.31 -14.02
N ALA A 47 3.91 0.14 -13.86
CA ALA A 47 4.32 -0.91 -12.95
C ALA A 47 3.79 -2.26 -13.43
N MET A 48 4.50 -3.33 -13.12
CA MET A 48 4.07 -4.70 -13.39
C MET A 48 4.27 -5.55 -12.13
N GLY A 49 3.34 -6.44 -11.83
CA GLY A 49 3.45 -7.32 -10.67
C GLY A 49 2.89 -8.70 -10.91
N PRO A 50 3.14 -9.63 -10.00
CA PRO A 50 2.64 -10.99 -10.07
C PRO A 50 1.16 -11.07 -9.70
N ARG A 51 0.58 -12.25 -9.90
CA ARG A 51 -0.69 -12.65 -9.31
C ARG A 51 -0.47 -13.14 -7.88
N PHE A 52 -1.30 -12.68 -6.96
CA PHE A 52 -1.28 -13.13 -5.57
C PHE A 52 -2.27 -14.27 -5.36
N LYS A 53 -1.80 -15.43 -4.90
CA LYS A 53 -2.62 -16.63 -4.66
C LYS A 53 -3.75 -16.38 -3.65
N ASN A 54 -3.50 -15.56 -2.66
CA ASN A 54 -4.41 -15.34 -1.51
C ASN A 54 -5.34 -14.12 -1.66
N VAL A 55 -5.40 -13.49 -2.83
CA VAL A 55 -6.29 -12.35 -3.09
C VAL A 55 -7.52 -12.82 -3.85
N LYS A 56 -8.70 -12.32 -3.45
CA LYS A 56 -9.97 -12.66 -4.12
C LYS A 56 -9.93 -12.25 -5.59
N GLU A 57 -10.38 -13.14 -6.48
CA GLU A 57 -10.36 -12.93 -7.94
C GLU A 57 -11.06 -11.65 -8.40
N LYS A 58 -12.18 -11.30 -7.78
CA LYS A 58 -12.94 -10.07 -8.07
C LYS A 58 -12.34 -8.79 -7.47
N SER A 59 -11.10 -8.83 -6.97
CA SER A 59 -10.44 -7.64 -6.46
C SER A 59 -9.99 -6.73 -7.61
N HIS A 60 -10.12 -5.41 -7.44
CA HIS A 60 -9.55 -4.42 -8.38
C HIS A 60 -8.00 -4.49 -8.52
N LYS A 61 -7.35 -5.31 -7.70
CA LYS A 61 -5.93 -5.64 -7.74
C LYS A 61 -5.63 -6.94 -8.49
N GLN A 62 -6.63 -7.56 -9.10
CA GLN A 62 -6.47 -8.79 -9.88
C GLN A 62 -7.10 -8.61 -11.26
N SER A 63 -6.41 -9.07 -12.28
CA SER A 63 -6.91 -9.13 -13.65
C SER A 63 -7.60 -10.47 -13.94
N ASP A 64 -8.23 -10.56 -15.11
CA ASP A 64 -8.79 -11.80 -15.63
C ASP A 64 -7.70 -12.87 -15.72
N VAL A 65 -7.93 -14.01 -15.09
CA VAL A 65 -6.98 -15.13 -15.01
C VAL A 65 -6.65 -15.74 -16.38
N ASN A 66 -7.57 -15.63 -17.35
CA ASN A 66 -7.40 -16.17 -18.71
C ASN A 66 -6.42 -15.36 -19.56
N LYS A 67 -6.01 -14.18 -19.13
CA LYS A 67 -5.03 -13.34 -19.82
C LYS A 67 -3.64 -13.59 -19.22
N LYS A 68 -2.62 -13.88 -20.06
CA LYS A 68 -1.23 -13.96 -19.57
C LYS A 68 -0.82 -12.66 -18.89
N LEU A 69 -1.12 -11.51 -19.52
CA LEU A 69 -0.89 -10.17 -19.02
C LEU A 69 -2.21 -9.41 -18.97
N GLY A 70 -2.63 -8.99 -17.80
CA GLY A 70 -3.88 -8.25 -17.60
C GLY A 70 -3.67 -6.87 -17.01
N GLU A 71 -4.45 -5.89 -17.49
CA GLU A 71 -4.44 -4.54 -16.91
C GLU A 71 -5.19 -4.53 -15.57
N ILE A 72 -4.61 -3.87 -14.55
CA ILE A 72 -5.20 -3.70 -13.24
C ILE A 72 -5.26 -2.23 -12.83
N TYR A 73 -6.09 -1.93 -11.85
CA TYR A 73 -6.22 -0.55 -11.37
C TYR A 73 -5.06 -0.12 -10.48
N SER A 74 -4.63 -0.99 -9.58
CA SER A 74 -3.56 -0.73 -8.62
C SER A 74 -2.82 -2.02 -8.32
N ILE A 75 -1.52 -1.92 -8.10
CA ILE A 75 -0.64 -3.03 -7.76
C ILE A 75 -0.48 -3.17 -6.25
N SER A 76 -0.04 -4.34 -5.79
CA SER A 76 0.38 -4.52 -4.40
C SER A 76 1.83 -4.09 -4.22
N GLY A 77 2.11 -3.29 -3.20
CA GLY A 77 3.47 -2.88 -2.85
C GLY A 77 4.42 -4.03 -2.46
N SER A 78 3.86 -5.23 -2.22
CA SER A 78 4.65 -6.38 -1.77
C SER A 78 5.49 -7.04 -2.87
N ALA A 79 5.13 -6.85 -4.15
CA ALA A 79 5.90 -7.38 -5.29
C ALA A 79 5.65 -6.52 -6.53
N ILE A 80 6.62 -5.71 -6.93
CA ILE A 80 6.49 -4.77 -8.05
C ILE A 80 7.75 -4.79 -8.90
N LEU A 81 7.60 -4.93 -10.22
CA LEU A 81 8.61 -4.62 -11.22
C LEU A 81 8.40 -3.19 -11.71
N LEU A 82 9.46 -2.42 -11.75
CA LEU A 82 9.50 -1.03 -12.20
C LEU A 82 10.57 -0.83 -13.29
N ASP A 83 10.25 -0.04 -14.31
CA ASP A 83 11.21 0.51 -15.25
C ASP A 83 11.72 1.84 -14.69
N LYS A 84 13.02 1.99 -14.52
CA LYS A 84 13.67 3.13 -13.85
C LYS A 84 13.34 4.47 -14.51
N GLU A 85 13.37 4.53 -15.84
CA GLU A 85 13.06 5.75 -16.59
C GLU A 85 11.58 6.12 -16.43
N THR A 86 10.69 5.14 -16.57
CA THR A 86 9.26 5.36 -16.41
C THR A 86 8.91 5.74 -14.97
N PHE A 87 9.55 5.11 -13.98
CA PHE A 87 9.37 5.43 -12.56
C PHE A 87 9.73 6.88 -12.25
N ASP A 88 10.86 7.36 -12.78
CA ASP A 88 11.28 8.73 -12.62
C ASP A 88 10.38 9.71 -13.38
N HIS A 89 10.01 9.35 -14.61
CA HIS A 89 9.11 10.18 -15.41
C HIS A 89 7.73 10.35 -14.73
N ILE A 90 7.22 9.32 -14.07
CA ILE A 90 5.98 9.40 -13.29
C ILE A 90 6.17 10.28 -12.04
N GLY A 91 7.38 10.34 -11.50
CA GLY A 91 7.76 11.15 -10.34
C GLY A 91 7.92 10.31 -9.07
N ALA A 92 8.43 9.07 -9.18
CA ALA A 92 8.77 8.18 -8.07
C ALA A 92 7.62 7.99 -7.05
N PHE A 93 7.89 7.49 -5.84
CA PHE A 93 6.89 7.44 -4.76
C PHE A 93 6.82 8.79 -4.02
N ASP A 94 5.62 9.19 -3.61
CA ASP A 94 5.43 10.38 -2.78
C ASP A 94 5.83 10.07 -1.33
N GLU A 95 6.91 10.68 -0.86
CA GLU A 95 7.49 10.43 0.46
C GLU A 95 6.67 10.99 1.63
N ASN A 96 5.63 11.78 1.36
CA ASN A 96 4.67 12.16 2.39
C ASN A 96 3.88 10.96 2.93
N PHE A 97 3.70 9.92 2.11
CA PHE A 97 3.19 8.64 2.60
C PHE A 97 4.29 7.90 3.37
N PHE A 98 4.09 7.73 4.67
CA PHE A 98 4.99 6.88 5.45
C PHE A 98 4.64 5.39 5.29
N LEU A 99 3.35 5.07 5.37
CA LEU A 99 2.77 3.74 5.15
C LEU A 99 1.40 3.85 4.50
N PHE A 100 1.10 2.92 3.59
CA PHE A 100 -0.15 2.77 2.85
C PHE A 100 -0.40 3.86 1.80
N PHE A 101 -0.98 3.47 0.69
CA PHE A 101 -1.39 4.29 -0.45
C PHE A 101 -0.25 4.83 -1.32
N GLU A 102 1.02 4.63 -1.02
CA GLU A 102 2.14 5.05 -1.85
C GLU A 102 2.09 4.41 -3.25
N GLU A 103 1.85 3.10 -3.33
CA GLU A 103 1.69 2.41 -4.60
C GLU A 103 0.40 2.79 -5.32
N SER A 104 -0.66 3.04 -4.58
CA SER A 104 -1.95 3.49 -5.15
C SER A 104 -1.84 4.89 -5.72
N ASP A 105 -1.11 5.78 -5.06
CA ASP A 105 -0.79 7.12 -5.55
C ASP A 105 0.05 7.05 -6.82
N PHE A 106 1.10 6.24 -6.81
CA PHE A 106 1.96 6.03 -7.95
C PHE A 106 1.18 5.49 -9.15
N CYS A 107 0.39 4.43 -8.98
CA CYS A 107 -0.45 3.87 -10.05
C CYS A 107 -1.43 4.90 -10.62
N LYS A 108 -2.01 5.75 -9.77
CA LYS A 108 -2.93 6.79 -10.22
C LYS A 108 -2.22 7.88 -11.01
N ARG A 109 -0.98 8.28 -10.62
CA ARG A 109 -0.16 9.20 -11.40
C ARG A 109 0.31 8.58 -12.72
N ALA A 110 0.70 7.31 -12.71
CA ALA A 110 1.07 6.56 -13.90
C ALA A 110 -0.07 6.59 -14.93
N LYS A 111 -1.30 6.25 -14.51
CA LYS A 111 -2.47 6.28 -15.39
C LYS A 111 -2.79 7.67 -15.94
N LYS A 112 -2.63 8.74 -15.15
CA LYS A 112 -2.78 10.11 -15.65
C LYS A 112 -1.77 10.45 -16.75
N LYS A 113 -0.60 9.82 -16.73
CA LYS A 113 0.45 9.93 -17.76
C LYS A 113 0.34 8.83 -18.83
N GLN A 114 -0.81 8.16 -18.92
CA GLN A 114 -1.12 7.11 -19.91
C GLN A 114 -0.27 5.85 -19.81
N PHE A 115 0.42 5.61 -18.68
CA PHE A 115 1.08 4.34 -18.41
C PHE A 115 0.10 3.36 -17.80
N LYS A 116 0.08 2.14 -18.34
CA LYS A 116 -0.73 1.04 -17.81
C LYS A 116 -0.05 0.35 -16.65
N ILE A 117 -0.85 -0.23 -15.78
CA ILE A 117 -0.40 -1.08 -14.68
C ILE A 117 -0.81 -2.50 -15.02
N TYR A 118 0.14 -3.42 -14.99
CA TYR A 118 -0.10 -4.79 -15.42
C TYR A 118 0.08 -5.80 -14.31
N GLN A 119 -0.68 -6.88 -14.41
CA GLN A 119 -0.49 -8.11 -13.67
C GLN A 119 -0.07 -9.23 -14.62
N LEU A 120 1.04 -9.90 -14.32
CA LEU A 120 1.49 -11.09 -15.00
C LEU A 120 0.89 -12.32 -14.31
N ASN A 121 -0.16 -12.90 -14.91
CA ASN A 121 -1.00 -13.90 -14.26
C ASN A 121 -0.34 -15.28 -14.11
N ASN A 122 0.63 -15.60 -14.95
CA ASN A 122 1.42 -16.83 -14.85
C ASN A 122 2.59 -16.73 -13.87
N ALA A 123 2.92 -15.54 -13.37
CA ALA A 123 3.85 -15.33 -12.27
C ALA A 123 3.07 -15.25 -10.97
N ILE A 124 3.11 -16.30 -10.16
CA ILE A 124 2.27 -16.42 -8.96
C ILE A 124 3.15 -16.37 -7.73
N VAL A 125 2.75 -15.53 -6.78
CA VAL A 125 3.38 -15.43 -5.47
C VAL A 125 2.34 -15.61 -4.37
N GLU A 126 2.81 -15.95 -3.19
CA GLU A 126 2.03 -15.96 -1.97
C GLU A 126 2.60 -14.95 -0.99
N HIS A 127 1.73 -14.11 -0.45
CA HIS A 127 2.05 -13.28 0.70
C HIS A 127 1.42 -13.96 1.91
N PRO A 128 2.22 -14.43 2.90
CA PRO A 128 1.66 -15.06 4.08
C PRO A 128 0.57 -14.16 4.68
N LYS A 129 -0.58 -14.72 4.95
CA LYS A 129 -1.60 -14.01 5.72
C LYS A 129 -1.08 -13.88 7.15
N ASN A 130 -0.32 -12.84 7.37
CA ASN A 130 -0.25 -12.29 8.70
C ASN A 130 -1.68 -11.94 9.09
N ASP A 131 -2.12 -12.27 10.32
CA ASP A 131 -3.45 -12.00 10.86
C ASP A 131 -4.08 -10.77 10.21
N SER A 132 -5.37 -10.75 10.01
CA SER A 132 -6.21 -9.83 9.21
C SER A 132 -5.85 -8.33 9.23
N ASP A 133 -4.82 -7.94 9.94
CA ASP A 133 -4.34 -6.57 10.14
C ASP A 133 -2.88 -6.36 9.67
N GLY A 134 -2.23 -7.31 8.98
CA GLY A 134 -0.85 -7.16 8.44
C GLY A 134 0.24 -7.12 9.53
N VAL A 135 -0.03 -7.67 10.69
CA VAL A 135 0.89 -7.68 11.83
C VAL A 135 1.78 -8.91 11.76
N VAL A 136 3.08 -8.70 11.63
CA VAL A 136 4.09 -9.76 11.77
C VAL A 136 4.01 -10.35 13.17
N SER A 137 4.32 -11.64 13.33
CA SER A 137 4.38 -12.30 14.63
C SER A 137 5.36 -11.54 15.54
N THR A 138 4.81 -10.78 16.47
CA THR A 138 5.56 -10.17 17.57
C THR A 138 5.38 -11.04 18.79
N ASP A 139 6.39 -11.08 19.65
CA ASP A 139 6.42 -12.00 20.79
C ASP A 139 5.39 -11.65 21.88
N SER A 140 4.87 -10.41 21.95
CA SER A 140 3.90 -10.01 22.97
C SER A 140 2.57 -9.52 22.42
N PRO A 141 1.43 -9.87 23.09
CA PRO A 141 0.10 -9.36 22.73
C PRO A 141 0.00 -7.83 22.76
N GLU A 142 0.72 -7.18 23.67
CA GLU A 142 0.74 -5.72 23.84
C GLU A 142 1.40 -5.06 22.61
N GLN A 143 2.54 -5.58 22.15
CA GLN A 143 3.22 -5.09 20.95
C GLN A 143 2.33 -5.23 19.71
N ARG A 144 1.61 -6.34 19.57
CA ARG A 144 0.63 -6.53 18.48
C ARG A 144 -0.47 -5.48 18.52
N LYS A 145 -1.02 -5.16 19.70
CA LYS A 145 -2.04 -4.12 19.86
C LYS A 145 -1.50 -2.74 19.50
N GLU A 146 -0.30 -2.41 19.95
CA GLU A 146 0.36 -1.15 19.61
C GLU A 146 0.60 -1.02 18.11
N LEU A 147 1.11 -2.06 17.47
CA LEU A 147 1.33 -2.10 16.03
C LEU A 147 0.02 -1.97 15.24
N LYS A 148 -1.07 -2.62 15.69
CA LYS A 148 -2.41 -2.45 15.08
C LYS A 148 -2.91 -1.01 15.17
N ASN A 149 -2.67 -0.32 16.29
CA ASN A 149 -3.04 1.08 16.47
C ASN A 149 -2.18 1.99 15.59
N PHE A 150 -0.89 1.71 15.49
CA PHE A 150 0.05 2.41 14.61
C PHE A 150 -0.38 2.31 13.13
N TYR A 151 -0.64 1.10 12.64
CA TYR A 151 -1.14 0.89 11.28
C TYR A 151 -2.50 1.54 11.04
N SER A 152 -3.40 1.50 12.02
CA SER A 152 -4.70 2.14 11.93
C SER A 152 -4.60 3.66 11.78
N TRP A 153 -3.64 4.28 12.46
CA TRP A 153 -3.34 5.71 12.36
C TRP A 153 -2.84 6.08 10.96
N HIS A 154 -1.79 5.39 10.49
CA HIS A 154 -1.21 5.66 9.17
C HIS A 154 -2.17 5.40 8.04
N PHE A 155 -2.96 4.32 8.12
CA PHE A 155 -3.97 4.02 7.11
C PHE A 155 -4.98 5.16 6.94
N MET A 156 -5.47 5.74 8.03
CA MET A 156 -6.45 6.83 7.95
C MET A 156 -5.81 8.15 7.53
N TRP A 157 -4.58 8.42 7.98
CA TRP A 157 -3.80 9.57 7.55
C TRP A 157 -3.57 9.53 6.03
N SER A 158 -3.01 8.44 5.56
CA SER A 158 -2.65 8.24 4.14
C SER A 158 -3.88 8.20 3.24
N LYS A 159 -4.97 7.60 3.72
CA LYS A 159 -6.23 7.56 2.97
C LYS A 159 -6.80 8.96 2.73
N TYR A 160 -6.86 9.80 3.74
CA TYR A 160 -7.33 11.18 3.56
C TYR A 160 -6.40 11.98 2.64
N TYR A 161 -5.08 11.87 2.86
CA TYR A 161 -4.08 12.54 2.04
C TYR A 161 -4.20 12.15 0.56
N PHE A 162 -4.38 10.85 0.27
CA PHE A 162 -4.62 10.32 -1.06
C PHE A 162 -5.87 10.93 -1.71
N PHE A 163 -7.00 10.95 -1.00
CA PHE A 163 -8.24 11.54 -1.53
C PHE A 163 -8.06 13.02 -1.81
N LYS A 164 -7.49 13.77 -0.89
CA LYS A 164 -7.23 15.20 -1.05
C LYS A 164 -6.30 15.51 -2.24
N LYS A 165 -5.32 14.66 -2.50
CA LYS A 165 -4.36 14.82 -3.59
C LYS A 165 -4.99 14.55 -4.97
N HIS A 166 -5.96 13.63 -5.04
CA HIS A 166 -6.42 13.09 -6.31
C HIS A 166 -7.84 13.42 -6.72
N TYR A 167 -8.65 13.96 -5.83
CA TYR A 167 -10.06 14.24 -6.10
C TYR A 167 -10.40 15.71 -5.86
N ASN A 168 -11.52 16.16 -6.45
CA ASN A 168 -12.01 17.52 -6.27
C ASN A 168 -12.53 17.75 -4.84
N TRP A 169 -12.68 19.01 -4.46
CA TRP A 169 -13.06 19.41 -3.11
C TRP A 169 -14.40 18.84 -2.64
N LEU A 170 -15.37 18.68 -3.55
CA LEU A 170 -16.70 18.14 -3.20
C LEU A 170 -16.61 16.68 -2.80
N ILE A 171 -15.88 15.85 -3.57
CA ILE A 171 -15.64 14.43 -3.24
C ILE A 171 -14.89 14.34 -1.92
N VAL A 172 -13.86 15.16 -1.73
CA VAL A 172 -13.09 15.18 -0.48
C VAL A 172 -13.96 15.58 0.70
N PHE A 173 -14.82 16.59 0.55
CA PHE A 173 -15.76 17.02 1.59
C PHE A 173 -16.73 15.91 1.98
N LEU A 174 -17.42 15.31 1.00
CA LEU A 174 -18.38 14.21 1.25
C LEU A 174 -17.69 12.99 1.90
N TYR A 175 -16.49 12.64 1.41
CA TYR A 175 -15.69 11.60 2.01
C TYR A 175 -15.29 11.91 3.45
N THR A 176 -14.84 13.15 3.69
CA THR A 176 -14.41 13.62 5.02
C THR A 176 -15.57 13.56 6.02
N ALA A 177 -16.72 14.13 5.65
CA ALA A 177 -17.92 14.15 6.50
C ALA A 177 -18.40 12.74 6.84
N SER A 178 -18.52 11.86 5.82
CA SER A 178 -18.95 10.48 6.03
C SER A 178 -17.97 9.66 6.86
N THR A 179 -16.68 9.88 6.66
CA THR A 179 -15.62 9.18 7.43
C THR A 179 -15.59 9.66 8.88
N TYR A 180 -15.69 10.97 9.11
CA TYR A 180 -15.76 11.54 10.45
C TYR A 180 -16.93 10.96 11.24
N LEU A 181 -18.15 11.00 10.66
CA LEU A 181 -19.34 10.48 11.31
C LEU A 181 -19.20 8.98 11.63
N ARG A 182 -18.71 8.18 10.66
CA ARG A 182 -18.50 6.75 10.85
C ARG A 182 -17.50 6.43 11.96
N ILE A 183 -16.41 7.17 12.06
CA ILE A 183 -15.40 6.95 13.11
C ILE A 183 -15.98 7.34 14.45
N LEU A 184 -16.66 8.51 14.53
CA LEU A 184 -17.25 9.01 15.76
C LEU A 184 -18.29 8.03 16.32
N THR A 185 -19.23 7.55 15.48
CA THR A 185 -20.23 6.56 15.93
C THR A 185 -19.58 5.28 16.43
N ARG A 186 -18.51 4.80 15.80
CA ARG A 186 -17.78 3.62 16.26
C ARG A 186 -17.00 3.85 17.56
N VAL A 187 -16.42 5.03 17.76
CA VAL A 187 -15.78 5.38 19.04
C VAL A 187 -16.82 5.35 20.16
N VAL A 188 -17.95 6.07 19.98
CA VAL A 188 -19.04 6.10 20.97
C VAL A 188 -19.55 4.70 21.29
N PHE A 189 -19.86 3.90 20.27
CA PHE A 189 -20.32 2.52 20.46
C PHE A 189 -19.29 1.67 21.24
N CYS A 190 -18.01 1.75 20.93
CA CYS A 190 -16.98 0.99 21.61
C CYS A 190 -16.76 1.45 23.05
N VAL A 191 -16.95 2.74 23.35
CA VAL A 191 -16.92 3.28 24.72
C VAL A 191 -18.10 2.72 25.53
N ILE A 192 -19.33 2.80 24.98
CA ILE A 192 -20.54 2.29 25.63
C ILE A 192 -20.42 0.77 25.91
N THR A 193 -19.89 0.00 24.95
CA THR A 193 -19.70 -1.44 25.08
C THR A 193 -18.45 -1.83 25.89
N ARG A 194 -17.73 -0.85 26.46
CA ARG A 194 -16.50 -1.05 27.25
C ARG A 194 -15.43 -1.89 26.56
N ASN A 195 -15.37 -1.85 25.21
CA ASN A 195 -14.37 -2.58 24.44
C ASN A 195 -13.11 -1.71 24.26
N GLU A 196 -12.20 -1.80 25.21
CA GLU A 196 -11.01 -0.95 25.27
C GLU A 196 -10.11 -1.07 24.02
N ASP A 197 -9.85 -2.28 23.52
CA ASP A 197 -8.98 -2.52 22.36
C ASP A 197 -9.54 -1.85 21.09
N LYS A 198 -10.85 -2.02 20.86
CA LYS A 198 -11.51 -1.36 19.74
C LYS A 198 -11.58 0.15 19.93
N THR A 199 -11.80 0.62 21.16
CA THR A 199 -11.79 2.05 21.47
C THR A 199 -10.43 2.67 21.13
N LYS A 200 -9.32 2.07 21.57
CA LYS A 200 -7.96 2.53 21.24
C LYS A 200 -7.72 2.54 19.73
N LYS A 201 -8.13 1.49 19.01
CA LYS A 201 -8.03 1.39 17.56
C LYS A 201 -8.79 2.52 16.83
N TYR A 202 -10.04 2.79 17.20
CA TYR A 202 -10.84 3.84 16.56
C TYR A 202 -10.40 5.26 16.95
N LYS A 203 -9.95 5.48 18.19
CA LYS A 203 -9.29 6.74 18.58
C LYS A 203 -8.02 6.98 17.75
N SER A 204 -7.20 5.94 17.53
CA SER A 204 -6.00 6.02 16.68
C SER A 204 -6.36 6.37 15.23
N ARG A 205 -7.43 5.77 14.68
CA ARG A 205 -7.96 6.12 13.35
C ARG A 205 -8.42 7.57 13.27
N PHE A 206 -9.12 8.02 14.28
CA PHE A 206 -9.60 9.40 14.38
C PHE A 206 -8.44 10.38 14.39
N ASP A 207 -7.44 10.15 15.25
CA ASP A 207 -6.25 10.99 15.36
C ASP A 207 -5.47 11.05 14.04
N GLY A 208 -5.25 9.92 13.37
CA GLY A 208 -4.61 9.89 12.06
C GLY A 208 -5.38 10.68 11.00
N PHE A 209 -6.70 10.52 10.98
CA PHE A 209 -7.56 11.26 10.07
C PHE A 209 -7.51 12.79 10.32
N ILE A 210 -7.71 13.24 11.56
CA ILE A 210 -7.67 14.66 11.93
C ILE A 210 -6.27 15.25 11.70
N SER A 211 -5.21 14.50 12.00
CA SER A 211 -3.84 14.95 11.72
C SER A 211 -3.62 15.24 10.24
N SER A 212 -4.15 14.39 9.36
CA SER A 212 -4.06 14.60 7.90
C SER A 212 -4.94 15.76 7.42
N VAL A 213 -6.16 15.93 7.96
CA VAL A 213 -7.04 17.08 7.69
C VAL A 213 -6.33 18.37 8.02
N ASN A 214 -5.68 18.44 9.18
CA ASN A 214 -4.92 19.58 9.69
C ASN A 214 -3.53 19.74 9.02
N LYS A 215 -3.26 19.03 7.93
CA LYS A 215 -1.99 19.10 7.17
C LYS A 215 -0.73 18.76 8.00
N LYS A 216 -0.87 18.06 9.13
CA LYS A 216 0.28 17.58 9.88
C LYS A 216 0.96 16.46 9.10
N LYS A 217 2.30 16.40 9.11
CA LYS A 217 3.07 15.33 8.49
C LYS A 217 2.69 13.96 9.07
N SER A 218 2.95 12.89 8.34
CA SER A 218 2.79 11.50 8.81
C SER A 218 3.88 11.17 9.87
N TYR A 219 3.74 11.73 11.06
CA TYR A 219 4.78 11.80 12.10
C TYR A 219 4.81 10.63 13.06
N LYS A 220 3.71 9.88 13.20
CA LYS A 220 3.63 8.82 14.21
C LYS A 220 4.68 7.74 13.96
N ARG A 221 5.40 7.36 14.99
CA ARG A 221 6.40 6.28 14.99
C ARG A 221 6.12 5.34 16.17
N LEU A 222 6.54 4.10 16.06
CA LEU A 222 6.55 3.18 17.19
C LEU A 222 7.65 3.62 18.17
N ALA A 223 7.36 3.58 19.46
CA ALA A 223 8.38 3.75 20.45
C ALA A 223 9.35 2.56 20.36
N VAL A 224 10.61 2.83 20.13
CA VAL A 224 11.66 1.83 20.27
C VAL A 224 11.78 1.59 21.77
N LYS A 225 11.31 0.44 22.27
CA LYS A 225 11.67 0.02 23.62
C LYS A 225 13.10 -0.50 23.52
N ASP A 226 14.03 0.24 24.08
CA ASP A 226 15.37 -0.27 24.29
C ASP A 226 15.23 -1.60 25.02
N LYS A 227 15.78 -2.66 24.44
CA LYS A 227 15.95 -3.94 25.13
C LYS A 227 17.08 -3.72 26.12
N ASN A 228 16.74 -3.42 27.36
CA ASN A 228 17.66 -3.59 28.48
C ASN A 228 17.94 -5.08 28.70
#